data_a3436d89d65dc3a5c53c50d71b7bb8bc
#
_entry.id   a3436d89d65dc3a5c53c50d71b7bb8bc
#
_cell.length_a   1.000
_cell.length_b   1.000
_cell.length_c   1.000
_cell.angle_alpha   90.00
_cell.angle_beta   90.00
_cell.angle_gamma   90.00
#
_symmetry.space_group_name_H-M   'P 1'
#
loop_
_entity.id
_entity.type
_entity.pdbx_description
1 polymer ?
#
loop_
_entity_poly.entity_id
_entity_poly.type
_entity_poly.pdbx_seq_one_letter_code
_entity_poly.pdbx_strand_id
1 'polypeptide(L)'
;MMNVATIGSGVIVDRMIEAMRLDGRYNLYCVYSRTQERAKEFADKHGIQKYYTDMEEMLNDENVDIVYVASPNSLHYKQSKMALEHKKYVINEKPFTPTLKECNELFEIAKKNGVYIFEAITNVHLPNYQIIKENLSNCGDIKMVQCNFSQYSSKYQRYKDHIQTNAFDPNFNGVALMDINVYNLHFVTGLFGKPKDVHYFKNVGYNGIDTSGIIIMEYPDFIATCTGAKDCSSP
;
A
#
# COMPACT_ATOMS: atom_id res chain seq x y z
N MET A 1 -21.84 11.66 6.13
CA MET A 1 -20.39 11.89 5.85
C MET A 1 -19.64 11.00 6.81
N MET A 2 -18.69 10.18 6.33
CA MET A 2 -17.93 9.27 7.19
C MET A 2 -16.70 9.98 7.76
N ASN A 3 -16.47 9.81 9.04
CA ASN A 3 -15.33 10.39 9.75
C ASN A 3 -14.09 9.52 9.61
N VAL A 4 -13.00 10.10 9.13
CA VAL A 4 -11.74 9.41 8.89
C VAL A 4 -10.69 9.81 9.90
N ALA A 5 -10.10 8.81 10.53
CA ALA A 5 -8.85 8.94 11.29
C ALA A 5 -7.67 8.55 10.41
N THR A 6 -6.57 9.30 10.47
CA THR A 6 -5.35 8.96 9.72
C THR A 6 -4.23 8.51 10.66
N ILE A 7 -3.54 7.44 10.30
CA ILE A 7 -2.33 6.96 10.97
C ILE A 7 -1.15 7.21 10.03
N GLY A 8 -0.25 8.09 10.45
CA GLY A 8 0.89 8.55 9.65
C GLY A 8 0.79 10.02 9.27
N SER A 9 1.93 10.61 8.88
CA SER A 9 2.06 12.03 8.55
C SER A 9 3.00 12.25 7.35
N GLY A 10 3.09 11.27 6.46
CA GLY A 10 3.90 11.35 5.24
C GLY A 10 3.15 11.94 4.06
N VAL A 11 3.87 12.19 2.96
CA VAL A 11 3.33 12.75 1.71
C VAL A 11 2.14 11.96 1.15
N ILE A 12 2.12 10.64 1.36
CA ILE A 12 0.99 9.82 0.88
C ILE A 12 -0.30 10.15 1.64
N VAL A 13 -0.20 10.49 2.93
CA VAL A 13 -1.35 10.93 3.74
C VAL A 13 -1.84 12.29 3.24
N ASP A 14 -0.93 13.22 2.91
CA ASP A 14 -1.30 14.52 2.31
C ASP A 14 -2.14 14.33 1.04
N ARG A 15 -1.71 13.45 0.14
CA ARG A 15 -2.43 13.12 -1.11
C ARG A 15 -3.80 12.47 -0.85
N MET A 16 -3.89 11.57 0.11
CA MET A 16 -5.17 10.95 0.47
C MET A 16 -6.13 12.00 1.04
N ILE A 17 -5.64 12.91 1.88
CA ILE A 17 -6.44 14.01 2.42
C ILE A 17 -6.99 14.90 1.30
N GLU A 18 -6.16 15.26 0.32
CA GLU A 18 -6.61 16.03 -0.85
C GLU A 18 -7.69 15.30 -1.64
N ALA A 19 -7.50 13.98 -1.88
CA ALA A 19 -8.48 13.16 -2.58
C ALA A 19 -9.81 13.07 -1.81
N MET A 20 -9.78 12.90 -0.50
CA MET A 20 -10.98 12.85 0.35
C MET A 20 -11.73 14.19 0.34
N ARG A 21 -11.02 15.32 0.33
CA ARG A 21 -11.62 16.66 0.23
C ARG A 21 -12.30 16.89 -1.11
N LEU A 22 -11.67 16.45 -2.20
CA LEU A 22 -12.25 16.54 -3.55
C LEU A 22 -13.51 15.68 -3.69
N ASP A 23 -13.53 14.48 -3.09
CA ASP A 23 -14.69 13.60 -3.09
C ASP A 23 -15.87 14.15 -2.28
N GLY A 24 -15.61 14.82 -1.17
CA GLY A 24 -16.61 15.49 -0.34
C GLY A 24 -17.50 14.59 0.50
N ARG A 25 -17.36 13.28 0.44
CA ARG A 25 -18.12 12.29 1.25
C ARG A 25 -17.48 12.00 2.61
N TYR A 26 -16.24 12.44 2.82
CA TYR A 26 -15.42 12.14 3.98
C TYR A 26 -15.15 13.40 4.80
N ASN A 27 -15.14 13.24 6.11
CA ASN A 27 -14.70 14.24 7.07
C ASN A 27 -13.38 13.81 7.70
N LEU A 28 -12.36 14.64 7.57
CA LEU A 28 -11.07 14.40 8.22
C LEU A 28 -11.22 14.73 9.70
N TYR A 29 -11.52 13.72 10.49
CA TYR A 29 -11.92 13.89 11.87
C TYR A 29 -10.73 14.00 12.83
N CYS A 30 -9.75 13.10 12.72
CA CYS A 30 -8.60 13.13 13.61
C CYS A 30 -7.35 12.50 12.96
N VAL A 31 -6.20 12.76 13.58
CA VAL A 31 -4.92 12.17 13.22
C VAL A 31 -4.29 11.50 14.43
N TYR A 32 -3.64 10.35 14.19
CA TYR A 32 -2.76 9.70 15.16
C TYR A 32 -1.30 9.84 14.77
N SER A 33 -0.47 10.21 15.72
CA SER A 33 0.99 10.13 15.59
C SER A 33 1.61 9.72 16.94
N ARG A 34 2.79 9.09 16.90
CA ARG A 34 3.50 8.61 18.10
C ARG A 34 3.94 9.70 19.07
N THR A 35 4.03 10.93 18.63
CA THR A 35 4.41 12.07 19.48
C THR A 35 3.40 13.19 19.33
N GLN A 36 3.14 13.90 20.41
CA GLN A 36 2.21 15.02 20.47
C GLN A 36 2.59 16.14 19.49
N GLU A 37 3.87 16.45 19.40
CA GLU A 37 4.38 17.50 18.50
C GLU A 37 4.00 17.19 17.04
N ARG A 38 4.30 15.97 16.57
CA ARG A 38 3.99 15.55 15.20
C ARG A 38 2.48 15.45 14.95
N ALA A 39 1.74 14.94 15.93
CA ALA A 39 0.28 14.85 15.82
C ALA A 39 -0.33 16.25 15.67
N LYS A 40 0.09 17.18 16.52
CA LYS A 40 -0.37 18.57 16.49
C LYS A 40 0.05 19.29 15.22
N GLU A 41 1.33 19.23 14.84
CA GLU A 41 1.84 19.86 13.60
C GLU A 41 1.06 19.39 12.37
N PHE A 42 0.81 18.07 12.26
CA PHE A 42 0.07 17.53 11.14
C PHE A 42 -1.41 17.91 11.18
N ALA A 43 -2.03 17.93 12.35
CA ALA A 43 -3.39 18.38 12.53
C ALA A 43 -3.55 19.87 12.15
N ASP A 44 -2.67 20.73 12.62
CA ASP A 44 -2.65 22.17 12.31
C ASP A 44 -2.47 22.39 10.78
N LYS A 45 -1.54 21.67 10.15
CA LYS A 45 -1.29 21.74 8.70
C LYS A 45 -2.55 21.48 7.88
N HIS A 46 -3.38 20.55 8.32
CA HIS A 46 -4.56 20.11 7.59
C HIS A 46 -5.88 20.67 8.14
N GLY A 47 -5.83 21.54 9.16
CA GLY A 47 -7.03 22.10 9.81
C GLY A 47 -7.88 21.05 10.52
N ILE A 48 -7.24 19.96 10.99
CA ILE A 48 -7.89 18.90 11.76
C ILE A 48 -7.85 19.31 13.23
N GLN A 49 -9.03 19.36 13.87
CA GLN A 49 -9.11 19.87 15.24
C GLN A 49 -8.70 18.85 16.31
N LYS A 50 -8.74 17.55 15.99
CA LYS A 50 -8.52 16.47 16.94
C LYS A 50 -7.31 15.64 16.57
N TYR A 51 -6.48 15.34 17.56
CA TYR A 51 -5.34 14.43 17.38
C TYR A 51 -5.18 13.53 18.60
N TYR A 52 -4.53 12.37 18.36
CA TYR A 52 -4.26 11.37 19.37
C TYR A 52 -2.79 10.95 19.34
N THR A 53 -2.27 10.60 20.51
CA THR A 53 -0.96 9.95 20.67
C THR A 53 -1.08 8.53 21.23
N ASP A 54 -2.27 8.17 21.69
CA ASP A 54 -2.65 6.82 22.03
C ASP A 54 -3.63 6.28 20.98
N MET A 55 -3.30 5.10 20.44
CA MET A 55 -4.08 4.51 19.36
C MET A 55 -5.37 3.87 19.89
N GLU A 56 -5.34 3.32 21.10
CA GLU A 56 -6.55 2.77 21.76
C GLU A 56 -7.57 3.87 22.02
N GLU A 57 -7.14 5.05 22.52
CA GLU A 57 -8.04 6.19 22.71
C GLU A 57 -8.69 6.62 21.40
N MET A 58 -7.90 6.69 20.30
CA MET A 58 -8.44 7.01 18.99
C MET A 58 -9.45 5.99 18.49
N LEU A 59 -9.16 4.71 18.67
CA LEU A 59 -10.03 3.63 18.19
C LEU A 59 -11.30 3.47 19.03
N ASN A 60 -11.28 3.85 20.31
CA ASN A 60 -12.43 3.89 21.19
C ASN A 60 -13.32 5.12 20.94
N ASP A 61 -12.89 6.11 20.14
CA ASP A 61 -13.77 7.22 19.77
C ASP A 61 -14.87 6.73 18.83
N GLU A 62 -16.11 6.81 19.30
CA GLU A 62 -17.29 6.38 18.55
C GLU A 62 -17.54 7.18 17.26
N ASN A 63 -16.96 8.39 17.17
CA ASN A 63 -17.08 9.21 15.98
C ASN A 63 -16.10 8.82 14.86
N VAL A 64 -15.15 7.92 15.10
CA VAL A 64 -14.26 7.40 14.04
C VAL A 64 -14.98 6.27 13.31
N ASP A 65 -15.20 6.42 12.02
CA ASP A 65 -15.78 5.38 11.16
C ASP A 65 -14.71 4.60 10.41
N ILE A 66 -13.74 5.31 9.83
CA ILE A 66 -12.70 4.76 8.97
C ILE A 66 -11.32 5.09 9.54
N VAL A 67 -10.41 4.13 9.48
CA VAL A 67 -8.99 4.33 9.79
C VAL A 67 -8.17 4.16 8.51
N TYR A 68 -7.47 5.22 8.09
CA TYR A 68 -6.48 5.16 7.02
C TYR A 68 -5.11 4.90 7.62
N VAL A 69 -4.57 3.71 7.33
CA VAL A 69 -3.26 3.23 7.83
C VAL A 69 -2.19 3.50 6.80
N ALA A 70 -1.32 4.48 7.08
CA ALA A 70 -0.21 4.90 6.22
C ALA A 70 1.10 5.07 7.01
N SER A 71 1.33 4.17 7.92
CA SER A 71 2.56 4.04 8.72
C SER A 71 3.65 3.30 7.94
N PRO A 72 4.84 3.05 8.53
CA PRO A 72 5.80 2.11 7.93
C PRO A 72 5.21 0.71 7.72
N ASN A 73 5.56 0.07 6.59
CA ASN A 73 4.96 -1.18 6.12
C ASN A 73 4.88 -2.29 7.19
N SER A 74 5.90 -2.40 8.06
CA SER A 74 5.94 -3.40 9.14
C SER A 74 4.87 -3.20 10.22
N LEU A 75 4.19 -2.05 10.25
CA LEU A 75 3.13 -1.74 11.22
C LEU A 75 1.72 -1.92 10.64
N HIS A 76 1.59 -2.06 9.33
CA HIS A 76 0.29 -2.14 8.65
C HIS A 76 -0.61 -3.23 9.24
N TYR A 77 -0.11 -4.45 9.35
CA TYR A 77 -0.87 -5.56 9.92
C TYR A 77 -1.37 -5.27 11.32
N LYS A 78 -0.47 -4.89 12.25
CA LYS A 78 -0.83 -4.66 13.65
C LYS A 78 -1.88 -3.56 13.80
N GLN A 79 -1.70 -2.45 13.11
CA GLN A 79 -2.60 -1.30 13.23
C GLN A 79 -3.95 -1.55 12.55
N SER A 80 -3.95 -2.20 11.39
CA SER A 80 -5.20 -2.62 10.74
C SER A 80 -5.98 -3.62 11.58
N LYS A 81 -5.29 -4.60 12.21
CA LYS A 81 -5.90 -5.55 13.12
C LYS A 81 -6.60 -4.86 14.28
N MET A 82 -5.91 -3.96 14.98
CA MET A 82 -6.49 -3.20 16.08
C MET A 82 -7.73 -2.41 15.63
N ALA A 83 -7.67 -1.71 14.49
CA ALA A 83 -8.81 -0.96 13.98
C ALA A 83 -10.01 -1.85 13.64
N LEU A 84 -9.78 -3.00 13.02
CA LEU A 84 -10.84 -3.97 12.70
C LEU A 84 -11.47 -4.59 13.96
N GLU A 85 -10.67 -4.86 14.99
CA GLU A 85 -11.15 -5.36 16.30
C GLU A 85 -12.03 -4.34 17.02
N HIS A 86 -11.77 -3.03 16.80
CA HIS A 86 -12.64 -1.92 17.26
C HIS A 86 -13.79 -1.61 16.28
N LYS A 87 -14.07 -2.51 15.33
CA LYS A 87 -15.17 -2.39 14.37
C LYS A 87 -15.08 -1.14 13.46
N LYS A 88 -13.86 -0.67 13.19
CA LYS A 88 -13.63 0.42 12.24
C LYS A 88 -13.39 -0.14 10.85
N TYR A 89 -13.87 0.57 9.82
CA TYR A 89 -13.46 0.31 8.43
C TYR A 89 -11.99 0.67 8.26
N VAL A 90 -11.27 -0.04 7.42
CA VAL A 90 -9.83 0.20 7.22
C VAL A 90 -9.51 0.41 5.76
N ILE A 91 -8.74 1.46 5.49
CA ILE A 91 -8.00 1.64 4.24
C ILE A 91 -6.53 1.52 4.60
N ASN A 92 -5.86 0.46 4.15
CA ASN A 92 -4.48 0.17 4.47
C ASN A 92 -3.59 0.47 3.27
N GLU A 93 -2.52 1.23 3.46
CA GLU A 93 -1.54 1.47 2.40
C GLU A 93 -0.87 0.17 1.93
N LYS A 94 -0.42 0.24 0.67
CA LYS A 94 0.40 -0.84 0.11
C LYS A 94 1.82 -0.80 0.75
N PRO A 95 2.48 -1.92 0.84
CA PRO A 95 1.98 -3.29 0.68
C PRO A 95 1.04 -3.65 1.83
N PHE A 96 0.02 -4.45 1.51
CA PHE A 96 -1.07 -4.73 2.44
C PHE A 96 -0.59 -5.36 3.75
N THR A 97 0.08 -6.51 3.65
CA THR A 97 0.72 -7.21 4.78
C THR A 97 2.00 -7.91 4.33
N PRO A 98 2.94 -8.18 5.23
CA PRO A 98 4.15 -8.95 4.91
C PRO A 98 3.90 -10.39 4.50
N THR A 99 2.85 -11.03 5.01
CA THR A 99 2.57 -12.45 4.80
C THR A 99 1.12 -12.74 4.45
N LEU A 100 0.89 -13.83 3.71
CA LEU A 100 -0.46 -14.31 3.40
C LEU A 100 -1.25 -14.68 4.67
N LYS A 101 -0.58 -15.19 5.70
CA LYS A 101 -1.23 -15.51 6.98
C LYS A 101 -1.84 -14.26 7.61
N GLU A 102 -1.08 -13.18 7.69
CA GLU A 102 -1.56 -11.90 8.23
C GLU A 102 -2.68 -11.32 7.37
N CYS A 103 -2.56 -11.42 6.05
CA CYS A 103 -3.61 -10.99 5.12
C CYS A 103 -4.94 -11.71 5.40
N ASN A 104 -4.91 -13.05 5.46
CA ASN A 104 -6.09 -13.86 5.73
C ASN A 104 -6.69 -13.55 7.10
N GLU A 105 -5.86 -13.35 8.11
CA GLU A 105 -6.33 -13.00 9.46
C GLU A 105 -7.07 -11.66 9.48
N LEU A 106 -6.59 -10.63 8.77
CA LEU A 106 -7.30 -9.36 8.67
C LEU A 106 -8.67 -9.51 8.01
N PHE A 107 -8.79 -10.29 6.95
CA PHE A 107 -10.07 -10.55 6.30
C PHE A 107 -11.06 -11.31 7.21
N GLU A 108 -10.57 -12.29 7.97
CA GLU A 108 -11.43 -13.02 8.93
C GLU A 108 -11.93 -12.10 10.08
N ILE A 109 -11.05 -11.22 10.59
CA ILE A 109 -11.44 -10.25 11.62
C ILE A 109 -12.46 -9.25 11.05
N ALA A 110 -12.22 -8.72 9.86
CA ALA A 110 -13.15 -7.79 9.20
C ALA A 110 -14.53 -8.44 9.02
N LYS A 111 -14.58 -9.65 8.50
CA LYS A 111 -15.81 -10.43 8.31
C LYS A 111 -16.55 -10.69 9.64
N LYS A 112 -15.81 -11.12 10.68
CA LYS A 112 -16.36 -11.37 12.01
C LYS A 112 -17.00 -10.13 12.62
N ASN A 113 -16.40 -8.97 12.41
CA ASN A 113 -16.84 -7.69 12.99
C ASN A 113 -17.83 -6.91 12.10
N GLY A 114 -18.15 -7.41 10.89
CA GLY A 114 -19.07 -6.77 9.95
C GLY A 114 -18.55 -5.49 9.35
N VAL A 115 -17.22 -5.36 9.20
CA VAL A 115 -16.54 -4.21 8.61
C VAL A 115 -15.72 -4.63 7.38
N TYR A 116 -15.19 -3.67 6.63
CA TYR A 116 -14.38 -3.91 5.45
C TYR A 116 -12.97 -3.37 5.63
N ILE A 117 -12.03 -4.03 4.97
CA ILE A 117 -10.65 -3.55 4.79
C ILE A 117 -10.30 -3.56 3.31
N PHE A 118 -9.65 -2.48 2.86
CA PHE A 118 -9.19 -2.30 1.49
C PHE A 118 -7.71 -1.95 1.47
N GLU A 119 -7.00 -2.47 0.47
CA GLU A 119 -5.65 -2.02 0.16
C GLU A 119 -5.70 -0.76 -0.73
N ALA A 120 -4.91 0.26 -0.37
CA ALA A 120 -4.81 1.51 -1.13
C ALA A 120 -3.89 1.33 -2.35
N ILE A 121 -4.18 0.38 -3.20
CA ILE A 121 -3.45 0.11 -4.44
C ILE A 121 -4.05 0.95 -5.58
N THR A 122 -3.46 2.10 -5.85
CA THR A 122 -4.08 3.15 -6.67
C THR A 122 -4.18 2.81 -8.16
N ASN A 123 -3.22 2.09 -8.74
CA ASN A 123 -3.14 1.86 -10.18
C ASN A 123 -4.32 1.08 -10.76
N VAL A 124 -4.94 0.17 -10.00
CA VAL A 124 -6.11 -0.60 -10.46
C VAL A 124 -7.43 0.19 -10.41
N HIS A 125 -7.41 1.38 -9.79
CA HIS A 125 -8.54 2.28 -9.72
C HIS A 125 -8.45 3.43 -10.75
N LEU A 126 -7.36 3.51 -11.52
CA LEU A 126 -7.22 4.53 -12.56
C LEU A 126 -8.20 4.30 -13.71
N PRO A 127 -8.76 5.38 -14.31
CA PRO A 127 -9.65 5.26 -15.46
C PRO A 127 -9.05 4.44 -16.60
N ASN A 128 -7.77 4.63 -16.90
CA ASN A 128 -7.08 3.88 -17.95
C ASN A 128 -7.03 2.36 -17.67
N TYR A 129 -6.93 1.96 -16.40
CA TYR A 129 -6.99 0.54 -16.05
C TYR A 129 -8.36 -0.06 -16.37
N GLN A 130 -9.44 0.66 -16.09
CA GLN A 130 -10.79 0.22 -16.41
C GLN A 130 -11.00 0.11 -17.93
N ILE A 131 -10.51 1.10 -18.70
CA ILE A 131 -10.55 1.08 -20.16
C ILE A 131 -9.80 -0.16 -20.70
N ILE A 132 -8.62 -0.47 -20.18
CA ILE A 132 -7.87 -1.66 -20.56
C ILE A 132 -8.68 -2.92 -20.24
N LYS A 133 -9.23 -3.02 -19.04
CA LYS A 133 -10.01 -4.19 -18.61
C LYS A 133 -11.24 -4.43 -19.49
N GLU A 134 -11.96 -3.38 -19.83
CA GLU A 134 -13.17 -3.44 -20.69
C GLU A 134 -12.84 -3.81 -22.14
N ASN A 135 -11.65 -3.46 -22.63
CA ASN A 135 -11.22 -3.70 -24.01
C ASN A 135 -10.25 -4.85 -24.18
N LEU A 136 -9.97 -5.63 -23.13
CA LEU A 136 -8.97 -6.70 -23.17
C LEU A 136 -9.30 -7.76 -24.23
N SER A 137 -10.59 -8.08 -24.43
CA SER A 137 -11.06 -9.01 -25.46
C SER A 137 -10.75 -8.57 -26.89
N ASN A 138 -10.55 -7.25 -27.12
CA ASN A 138 -10.23 -6.72 -28.44
C ASN A 138 -8.76 -6.94 -28.81
N CYS A 139 -7.91 -7.37 -27.87
CA CYS A 139 -6.51 -7.66 -28.12
C CYS A 139 -6.26 -9.03 -28.81
N GLY A 140 -7.33 -9.83 -29.00
CA GLY A 140 -7.20 -11.19 -29.53
C GLY A 140 -6.52 -12.15 -28.53
N ASP A 141 -5.82 -13.14 -29.05
CA ASP A 141 -5.09 -14.13 -28.24
C ASP A 141 -3.83 -13.51 -27.62
N ILE A 142 -3.88 -13.19 -26.36
CA ILE A 142 -2.72 -12.67 -25.64
C ILE A 142 -1.67 -13.78 -25.49
N LYS A 143 -0.44 -13.51 -25.88
CA LYS A 143 0.70 -14.44 -25.77
C LYS A 143 1.77 -13.97 -24.79
N MET A 144 1.84 -12.66 -24.54
CA MET A 144 2.82 -12.10 -23.61
C MET A 144 2.27 -10.81 -23.00
N VAL A 145 2.53 -10.63 -21.69
CA VAL A 145 2.29 -9.38 -20.96
C VAL A 145 3.60 -8.93 -20.33
N GLN A 146 3.96 -7.68 -20.53
CA GLN A 146 5.17 -7.10 -19.96
C GLN A 146 4.82 -5.83 -19.20
N CYS A 147 5.09 -5.84 -17.89
CA CYS A 147 4.93 -4.68 -17.03
C CYS A 147 6.28 -4.24 -16.48
N ASN A 148 6.49 -2.94 -16.43
CA ASN A 148 7.70 -2.37 -15.85
C ASN A 148 7.33 -1.14 -15.00
N PHE A 149 7.69 -1.20 -13.72
CA PHE A 149 7.70 -0.04 -12.85
C PHE A 149 9.07 0.04 -12.17
N SER A 150 9.98 0.77 -12.79
CA SER A 150 11.34 0.98 -12.30
C SER A 150 11.55 2.47 -12.07
N GLN A 151 11.92 2.80 -10.84
CA GLN A 151 12.14 4.19 -10.41
C GLN A 151 13.41 4.27 -9.58
N TYR A 152 14.41 5.01 -10.04
CA TYR A 152 15.59 5.28 -9.22
C TYR A 152 15.19 6.01 -7.95
N SER A 153 15.26 5.30 -6.82
CA SER A 153 14.80 5.82 -5.53
C SER A 153 15.66 7.00 -5.08
N SER A 154 15.02 8.08 -4.66
CA SER A 154 15.70 9.22 -4.04
C SER A 154 16.50 8.85 -2.78
N LYS A 155 16.28 7.66 -2.22
CA LYS A 155 17.00 7.11 -1.06
C LYS A 155 18.12 6.15 -1.45
N TYR A 156 18.24 5.80 -2.75
CA TYR A 156 19.21 4.78 -3.17
C TYR A 156 20.66 5.22 -2.98
N GLN A 157 20.98 6.51 -3.17
CA GLN A 157 22.33 6.98 -2.88
C GLN A 157 22.70 6.79 -1.40
N ARG A 158 21.81 7.16 -0.47
CA ARG A 158 22.01 6.93 0.97
C ARG A 158 22.20 5.44 1.29
N TYR A 159 21.44 4.57 0.62
CA TYR A 159 21.60 3.13 0.75
C TYR A 159 23.00 2.67 0.32
N LYS A 160 23.52 3.14 -0.81
CA LYS A 160 24.88 2.85 -1.25
C LYS A 160 25.96 3.34 -0.26
N ASP A 161 25.69 4.45 0.38
CA ASP A 161 26.55 5.03 1.42
C ASP A 161 26.35 4.34 2.80
N HIS A 162 25.64 3.22 2.86
CA HIS A 162 25.30 2.48 4.07
C HIS A 162 24.53 3.29 5.14
N ILE A 163 23.85 4.36 4.72
CA ILE A 163 23.00 5.17 5.59
C ILE A 163 21.59 4.55 5.59
N GLN A 164 21.16 4.11 6.76
CA GLN A 164 19.87 3.44 6.94
C GLN A 164 18.69 4.33 6.56
N THR A 165 17.75 3.77 5.80
CA THR A 165 16.48 4.41 5.44
C THR A 165 15.39 3.34 5.41
N ASN A 166 14.18 3.66 5.85
CA ASN A 166 13.06 2.70 5.88
C ASN A 166 12.79 2.05 4.51
N ALA A 167 13.04 2.80 3.42
CA ALA A 167 12.82 2.32 2.07
C ALA A 167 13.76 1.17 1.64
N PHE A 168 14.85 0.95 2.36
CA PHE A 168 15.86 -0.07 2.09
C PHE A 168 16.25 -0.84 3.37
N ASP A 169 15.33 -0.95 4.33
CA ASP A 169 15.55 -1.64 5.59
C ASP A 169 14.65 -2.89 5.64
N PRO A 170 15.24 -4.10 5.85
CA PRO A 170 14.46 -5.33 5.94
C PRO A 170 13.45 -5.31 7.12
N ASN A 171 13.74 -4.58 8.21
CA ASN A 171 12.83 -4.47 9.34
C ASN A 171 11.56 -3.66 9.04
N PHE A 172 11.56 -2.88 7.96
CA PHE A 172 10.42 -2.11 7.49
C PHE A 172 9.82 -2.66 6.18
N ASN A 173 10.21 -3.86 5.76
CA ASN A 173 9.84 -4.44 4.46
C ASN A 173 10.15 -3.50 3.29
N GLY A 174 11.30 -2.80 3.38
CA GLY A 174 11.77 -1.84 2.40
C GLY A 174 12.44 -2.52 1.19
N VAL A 175 11.73 -3.43 0.52
CA VAL A 175 12.21 -4.25 -0.58
C VAL A 175 11.54 -3.83 -1.91
N ALA A 176 12.20 -4.06 -3.04
CA ALA A 176 11.67 -3.65 -4.34
C ALA A 176 10.38 -4.39 -4.71
N LEU A 177 10.29 -5.67 -4.37
CA LEU A 177 9.08 -6.48 -4.58
C LEU A 177 7.84 -5.82 -3.98
N MET A 178 7.91 -5.49 -2.68
CA MET A 178 6.76 -5.01 -1.91
C MET A 178 6.49 -3.51 -2.11
N ASP A 179 7.52 -2.73 -2.42
CA ASP A 179 7.37 -1.27 -2.53
C ASP A 179 7.00 -0.81 -3.94
N ILE A 180 7.56 -1.44 -4.96
CA ILE A 180 7.43 -1.06 -6.37
C ILE A 180 6.72 -2.13 -7.20
N ASN A 181 7.18 -3.39 -7.15
CA ASN A 181 6.68 -4.41 -8.07
C ASN A 181 5.27 -4.90 -7.72
N VAL A 182 4.80 -4.62 -6.50
CA VAL A 182 3.43 -4.86 -6.08
C VAL A 182 2.40 -4.21 -7.01
N TYR A 183 2.70 -3.04 -7.57
CA TYR A 183 1.83 -2.37 -8.55
C TYR A 183 1.66 -3.18 -9.84
N ASN A 184 2.75 -3.77 -10.36
CA ASN A 184 2.69 -4.64 -11.54
C ASN A 184 1.93 -5.92 -11.23
N LEU A 185 2.14 -6.51 -10.04
CA LEU A 185 1.39 -7.70 -9.61
C LEU A 185 -0.12 -7.46 -9.58
N HIS A 186 -0.55 -6.36 -8.95
CA HIS A 186 -1.96 -5.99 -8.90
C HIS A 186 -2.52 -5.70 -10.30
N PHE A 187 -1.73 -5.06 -11.17
CA PHE A 187 -2.14 -4.80 -12.54
C PHE A 187 -2.43 -6.10 -13.29
N VAL A 188 -1.49 -7.03 -13.27
CA VAL A 188 -1.61 -8.30 -14.00
C VAL A 188 -2.67 -9.20 -13.37
N THR A 189 -2.65 -9.40 -12.06
CA THR A 189 -3.62 -10.29 -11.41
C THR A 189 -5.04 -9.74 -11.43
N GLY A 190 -5.21 -8.44 -11.43
CA GLY A 190 -6.52 -7.80 -11.55
C GLY A 190 -7.16 -7.92 -12.95
N LEU A 191 -6.33 -8.07 -14.00
CA LEU A 191 -6.79 -8.31 -15.37
C LEU A 191 -6.99 -9.80 -15.69
N PHE A 192 -6.08 -10.66 -15.22
CA PHE A 192 -5.99 -12.05 -15.64
C PHE A 192 -6.23 -13.08 -14.53
N GLY A 193 -6.44 -12.61 -13.30
CA GLY A 193 -6.64 -13.48 -12.15
C GLY A 193 -5.35 -14.13 -11.65
N LYS A 194 -5.50 -15.23 -10.91
CA LYS A 194 -4.39 -15.97 -10.30
C LYS A 194 -3.59 -16.73 -11.36
N PRO A 195 -2.24 -16.56 -11.41
CA PRO A 195 -1.39 -17.37 -12.28
C PRO A 195 -1.32 -18.83 -11.84
N LYS A 196 -0.88 -19.70 -12.74
CA LYS A 196 -0.63 -21.11 -12.48
C LYS A 196 0.62 -21.30 -11.61
N ASP A 197 1.68 -20.54 -11.92
CA ASP A 197 2.95 -20.55 -11.21
C ASP A 197 3.62 -19.20 -11.25
N VAL A 198 4.56 -18.95 -10.30
CA VAL A 198 5.27 -17.66 -10.17
C VAL A 198 6.73 -17.89 -9.80
N HIS A 199 7.64 -17.25 -10.57
CA HIS A 199 9.07 -17.28 -10.32
C HIS A 199 9.60 -15.86 -10.11
N TYR A 200 10.42 -15.66 -9.08
CA TYR A 200 11.01 -14.35 -8.80
C TYR A 200 12.54 -14.39 -8.86
N PHE A 201 13.11 -13.59 -9.76
CA PHE A 201 14.55 -13.39 -9.92
C PHE A 201 14.90 -11.99 -9.44
N LYS A 202 15.84 -11.86 -8.50
CA LYS A 202 16.12 -10.61 -7.81
C LYS A 202 17.60 -10.28 -7.75
N ASN A 203 17.90 -8.99 -7.81
CA ASN A 203 19.19 -8.45 -7.41
C ASN A 203 19.14 -8.17 -5.91
N VAL A 204 20.14 -8.67 -5.19
CA VAL A 204 20.20 -8.56 -3.73
C VAL A 204 21.27 -7.56 -3.33
N GLY A 205 20.90 -6.59 -2.52
CA GLY A 205 21.80 -5.60 -1.97
C GLY A 205 22.59 -6.11 -0.76
N TYR A 206 23.49 -5.28 -0.23
CA TYR A 206 24.43 -5.66 0.83
C TYR A 206 23.76 -6.11 2.14
N ASN A 207 22.55 -5.69 2.42
CA ASN A 207 21.79 -6.03 3.63
C ASN A 207 20.72 -7.12 3.40
N GLY A 208 20.79 -7.82 2.27
CA GLY A 208 19.93 -8.96 1.97
C GLY A 208 18.58 -8.63 1.36
N ILE A 209 18.22 -7.34 1.19
CA ILE A 209 16.98 -6.96 0.49
C ILE A 209 17.12 -7.05 -1.02
N ASP A 210 16.01 -7.22 -1.73
CA ASP A 210 15.98 -7.00 -3.16
C ASP A 210 15.92 -5.50 -3.48
N THR A 211 16.80 -5.05 -4.39
CA THR A 211 16.82 -3.68 -4.89
C THR A 211 16.11 -3.55 -6.23
N SER A 212 16.07 -4.64 -6.97
CA SER A 212 15.32 -4.81 -8.22
C SER A 212 15.02 -6.28 -8.47
N GLY A 213 14.07 -6.58 -9.34
CA GLY A 213 13.77 -7.95 -9.71
C GLY A 213 12.72 -8.08 -10.81
N ILE A 214 12.66 -9.30 -11.36
CA ILE A 214 11.71 -9.69 -12.39
C ILE A 214 10.88 -10.85 -11.86
N ILE A 215 9.57 -10.72 -11.92
CA ILE A 215 8.63 -11.80 -11.66
C ILE A 215 8.19 -12.35 -13.00
N ILE A 216 8.22 -13.66 -13.16
CA ILE A 216 7.62 -14.40 -14.27
C ILE A 216 6.38 -15.09 -13.72
N MET A 217 5.23 -14.82 -14.32
CA MET A 217 3.93 -15.38 -13.96
C MET A 217 3.44 -16.27 -15.11
N GLU A 218 3.25 -17.55 -14.84
CA GLU A 218 2.76 -18.51 -15.83
C GLU A 218 1.22 -18.57 -15.81
N TYR A 219 0.63 -18.33 -16.95
CA TYR A 219 -0.80 -18.54 -17.21
C TYR A 219 -0.98 -19.70 -18.21
N PRO A 220 -2.17 -20.28 -18.36
CA PRO A 220 -2.38 -21.42 -19.28
C PRO A 220 -1.94 -21.15 -20.72
N ASP A 221 -2.17 -19.94 -21.23
CA ASP A 221 -2.00 -19.62 -22.64
C ASP A 221 -0.96 -18.53 -22.93
N PHE A 222 -0.40 -17.90 -21.88
CA PHE A 222 0.57 -16.81 -22.00
C PHE A 222 1.49 -16.71 -20.79
N ILE A 223 2.51 -15.86 -20.90
CA ILE A 223 3.44 -15.52 -19.83
C ILE A 223 3.35 -14.02 -19.56
N ALA A 224 3.31 -13.65 -18.26
CA ALA A 224 3.46 -12.27 -17.85
C ALA A 224 4.80 -12.05 -17.13
N THR A 225 5.47 -10.93 -17.43
CA THR A 225 6.67 -10.49 -16.72
C THR A 225 6.42 -9.15 -16.04
N CYS A 226 6.82 -9.06 -14.78
CA CYS A 226 6.70 -7.85 -13.97
C CYS A 226 8.08 -7.43 -13.48
N THR A 227 8.62 -6.36 -14.07
CA THR A 227 9.91 -5.79 -13.68
C THR A 227 9.70 -4.65 -12.70
N GLY A 228 10.38 -4.70 -11.56
CA GLY A 228 10.33 -3.65 -10.55
C GLY A 228 11.73 -3.32 -10.04
N ALA A 229 12.11 -2.05 -10.00
CA ALA A 229 13.43 -1.63 -9.58
C ALA A 229 13.39 -0.32 -8.77
N LYS A 230 14.26 -0.25 -7.77
CA LYS A 230 14.53 0.95 -6.95
C LYS A 230 15.94 1.49 -7.16
N ASP A 231 16.77 0.74 -7.86
CA ASP A 231 18.19 0.98 -8.14
C ASP A 231 18.47 1.46 -9.58
N CYS A 232 17.47 1.41 -10.44
CA CYS A 232 17.51 1.97 -11.79
C CYS A 232 16.15 2.57 -12.18
N SER A 233 16.14 3.37 -13.25
CA SER A 233 14.90 3.85 -13.89
C SER A 233 14.62 3.04 -15.13
N SER A 234 13.32 2.92 -15.48
CA SER A 234 12.94 2.45 -16.82
C SER A 234 13.29 3.50 -17.88
N PRO A 235 13.58 3.07 -19.10
CA PRO A 235 13.72 3.98 -20.24
C PRO A 235 12.45 4.79 -20.46
#